data_b22313c104b7006d2c4c7d4f92a2e109
#
_entry.id   b22313c104b7006d2c4c7d4f92a2e109
#
_cell.length_a   1.000
_cell.length_b   1.000
_cell.length_c   1.000
_cell.angle_alpha   90.00
_cell.angle_beta   90.00
_cell.angle_gamma   90.00
#
_symmetry.space_group_name_H-M   'P 1'
#
loop_
_entity.id
_entity.type
_entity.pdbx_description
1 polymer ?
#
loop_
_entity_poly.entity_id
_entity_poly.type
_entity_poly.pdbx_seq_one_letter_code
_entity_poly.pdbx_strand_id
1 'polypeptide(L)'
;MESIRTPEGLMARAVHAERGVVPEDVRVLLATVDVQKYQFVVQVTGLRPGYPVDLVPIDYFTLRKSRATDLDGDPLPVSPASRQEDWDLIKEKVMDLQYPLGDGSGRTMGIFFTGCDSGGRAGVTDRAYQFYRKLHREGNAARFRLIKGASNPSHPRTRTSYPDNSGKSNASLHAARGDIPLLMINTNELKDSLS
;
A
#
# COMPACT_ATOMS: atom_id res chain seq x y z
N MET A 1 3.14 -6.62 37.41
CA MET A 1 2.74 -6.03 36.12
C MET A 1 3.01 -7.09 35.08
N GLU A 2 1.99 -7.86 34.68
CA GLU A 2 2.14 -8.85 33.61
C GLU A 2 2.48 -8.14 32.30
N SER A 3 3.47 -8.69 31.61
CA SER A 3 3.96 -8.14 30.35
C SER A 3 2.81 -8.05 29.33
N ILE A 4 2.47 -6.82 28.93
CA ILE A 4 1.46 -6.51 27.89
C ILE A 4 1.82 -7.16 26.52
N ARG A 5 2.99 -7.79 26.43
CA ARG A 5 3.56 -8.36 25.19
C ARG A 5 3.41 -9.89 25.07
N THR A 6 2.65 -10.54 25.95
CA THR A 6 2.34 -11.97 25.77
C THR A 6 1.18 -12.15 24.79
N PRO A 7 1.13 -13.27 24.03
CA PRO A 7 -0.01 -13.57 23.16
C PRO A 7 -1.35 -13.48 23.87
N GLU A 8 -1.42 -13.98 25.12
CA GLU A 8 -2.62 -13.95 25.96
C GLU A 8 -3.01 -12.51 26.33
N GLY A 9 -2.06 -11.67 26.69
CA GLY A 9 -2.26 -10.25 26.98
C GLY A 9 -2.74 -9.45 25.75
N LEU A 10 -2.27 -9.81 24.56
CA LEU A 10 -2.74 -9.22 23.31
C LEU A 10 -4.15 -9.70 22.97
N MET A 11 -4.44 -10.99 23.12
CA MET A 11 -5.77 -11.56 22.87
C MET A 11 -6.83 -11.01 23.84
N ALA A 12 -6.50 -10.81 25.11
CA ALA A 12 -7.40 -10.21 26.09
C ALA A 12 -7.79 -8.76 25.78
N ARG A 13 -7.00 -8.07 24.97
CA ARG A 13 -7.24 -6.70 24.49
C ARG A 13 -7.82 -6.65 23.09
N ALA A 14 -7.95 -7.80 22.41
CA ALA A 14 -8.53 -7.85 21.08
C ALA A 14 -9.99 -7.39 21.12
N VAL A 15 -10.30 -6.37 20.35
CA VAL A 15 -11.68 -5.93 20.12
C VAL A 15 -12.23 -6.82 19.00
N HIS A 16 -13.36 -7.45 19.24
CA HIS A 16 -14.09 -8.20 18.21
C HIS A 16 -14.69 -7.19 17.21
N ALA A 17 -13.93 -6.86 16.17
CA ALA A 17 -14.41 -6.09 15.03
C ALA A 17 -14.73 -7.05 13.89
N GLU A 18 -15.86 -6.87 13.23
CA GLU A 18 -16.22 -7.64 12.05
C GLU A 18 -15.28 -7.25 10.89
N ARG A 19 -14.64 -8.25 10.31
CA ARG A 19 -13.72 -8.05 9.19
C ARG A 19 -14.46 -7.46 7.99
N GLY A 20 -13.89 -6.42 7.38
CA GLY A 20 -14.47 -5.78 6.21
C GLY A 20 -15.64 -4.84 6.53
N VAL A 21 -15.86 -4.53 7.80
CA VAL A 21 -16.83 -3.52 8.25
C VAL A 21 -16.08 -2.36 8.88
N VAL A 22 -16.41 -1.14 8.49
CA VAL A 22 -15.75 0.09 8.96
C VAL A 22 -16.44 0.58 10.23
N PRO A 23 -15.75 0.64 11.38
CA PRO A 23 -16.31 1.22 12.60
C PRO A 23 -16.76 2.67 12.42
N GLU A 24 -17.79 3.06 13.16
CA GLU A 24 -18.46 4.37 13.03
C GLU A 24 -17.51 5.56 13.26
N ASP A 25 -16.49 5.41 14.09
CA ASP A 25 -15.52 6.44 14.44
C ASP A 25 -14.31 6.53 13.47
N VAL A 26 -14.19 5.64 12.49
CA VAL A 26 -13.19 5.73 11.42
C VAL A 26 -13.57 6.82 10.42
N ARG A 27 -12.60 7.61 9.99
CA ARG A 27 -12.80 8.73 9.06
C ARG A 27 -12.14 8.54 7.70
N VAL A 28 -11.11 7.72 7.63
CA VAL A 28 -10.33 7.50 6.40
C VAL A 28 -9.90 6.06 6.33
N LEU A 29 -9.96 5.45 5.13
CA LEU A 29 -9.37 4.15 4.84
C LEU A 29 -8.10 4.31 4.03
N LEU A 30 -7.04 3.67 4.48
CA LEU A 30 -5.77 3.52 3.75
C LEU A 30 -5.57 2.06 3.37
N ALA A 31 -5.01 1.81 2.19
CA ALA A 31 -4.53 0.49 1.81
C ALA A 31 -3.02 0.50 1.68
N THR A 32 -2.39 -0.60 2.10
CA THR A 32 -0.98 -0.88 1.82
C THR A 32 -0.87 -2.17 1.03
N VAL A 33 0.01 -2.17 0.04
CA VAL A 33 0.25 -3.31 -0.85
C VAL A 33 1.71 -3.70 -0.77
N ASP A 34 1.99 -4.90 -0.26
CA ASP A 34 3.31 -5.54 -0.31
C ASP A 34 3.38 -6.43 -1.56
N VAL A 35 4.44 -6.23 -2.37
CA VAL A 35 4.61 -6.90 -3.66
C VAL A 35 5.51 -8.11 -3.50
N GLN A 36 4.95 -9.30 -3.58
CA GLN A 36 5.65 -10.56 -3.45
C GLN A 36 5.79 -11.28 -4.82
N LYS A 37 6.50 -12.42 -4.81
CA LYS A 37 6.83 -13.14 -6.06
C LYS A 37 5.59 -13.50 -6.91
N TYR A 38 4.53 -13.98 -6.25
CA TYR A 38 3.34 -14.53 -6.89
C TYR A 38 2.03 -14.02 -6.27
N GLN A 39 2.09 -12.89 -5.59
CA GLN A 39 0.91 -12.28 -4.97
C GLN A 39 1.16 -10.82 -4.61
N PHE A 40 0.08 -10.08 -4.49
CA PHE A 40 0.04 -8.83 -3.74
C PHE A 40 -0.62 -9.12 -2.38
N VAL A 41 0.03 -8.70 -1.31
CA VAL A 41 -0.53 -8.77 0.05
C VAL A 41 -1.09 -7.40 0.39
N VAL A 42 -2.35 -7.34 0.74
CA VAL A 42 -3.08 -6.10 0.97
C VAL A 42 -3.54 -6.03 2.42
N GLN A 43 -3.27 -4.90 3.05
CA GLN A 43 -3.86 -4.54 4.34
C GLN A 43 -4.64 -3.24 4.19
N VAL A 44 -5.86 -3.23 4.68
CA VAL A 44 -6.70 -2.02 4.77
C VAL A 44 -6.79 -1.60 6.22
N THR A 45 -6.48 -0.33 6.47
CA THR A 45 -6.42 0.27 7.81
C THR A 45 -7.31 1.50 7.87
N GLY A 46 -8.16 1.55 8.84
CA GLY A 46 -8.96 2.72 9.19
C GLY A 46 -8.19 3.66 10.12
N LEU A 47 -8.34 4.96 9.90
CA LEU A 47 -7.82 6.00 10.78
C LEU A 47 -8.95 6.57 11.64
N ARG A 48 -8.78 6.52 12.95
CA ARG A 48 -9.61 7.23 13.93
C ARG A 48 -8.96 8.57 14.28
N PRO A 49 -9.74 9.66 14.36
CA PRO A 49 -9.20 10.93 14.83
C PRO A 49 -8.78 10.81 16.31
N GLY A 50 -7.69 11.45 16.63
CA GLY A 50 -7.11 11.45 17.99
C GLY A 50 -5.66 11.92 17.97
N TYR A 51 -5.07 12.04 19.16
CA TYR A 51 -3.66 12.32 19.30
C TYR A 51 -3.09 11.39 20.39
N PRO A 52 -2.26 10.42 20.02
CA PRO A 52 -1.90 10.02 18.64
C PRO A 52 -3.10 9.50 17.84
N VAL A 53 -2.96 9.47 16.50
CA VAL A 53 -3.95 8.85 15.62
C VAL A 53 -4.03 7.35 15.91
N ASP A 54 -5.24 6.82 16.04
CA ASP A 54 -5.46 5.41 16.25
C ASP A 54 -5.68 4.67 14.92
N LEU A 55 -5.09 3.49 14.81
CA LEU A 55 -5.09 2.66 13.60
C LEU A 55 -5.92 1.40 13.84
N VAL A 56 -6.93 1.19 13.01
CA VAL A 56 -7.84 0.04 13.09
C VAL A 56 -7.65 -0.84 11.88
N PRO A 57 -7.22 -2.11 12.02
CA PRO A 57 -7.23 -3.06 10.92
C PRO A 57 -8.67 -3.32 10.47
N ILE A 58 -8.96 -3.10 9.19
CA ILE A 58 -10.29 -3.33 8.59
C ILE A 58 -10.31 -4.64 7.82
N ASP A 59 -9.28 -4.86 6.97
CA ASP A 59 -9.20 -6.05 6.15
C ASP A 59 -7.75 -6.43 5.85
N TYR A 60 -7.53 -7.72 5.57
CA TYR A 60 -6.26 -8.27 5.15
C TYR A 60 -6.50 -9.40 4.16
N PHE A 61 -5.97 -9.30 2.95
CA PHE A 61 -6.17 -10.31 1.91
C PHE A 61 -5.00 -10.37 0.93
N THR A 62 -5.02 -11.38 0.06
CA THR A 62 -4.00 -11.55 -0.97
C THR A 62 -4.65 -11.66 -2.35
N LEU A 63 -4.02 -11.03 -3.34
CA LEU A 63 -4.35 -11.19 -4.75
C LEU A 63 -3.34 -12.16 -5.36
N ARG A 64 -3.80 -13.37 -5.71
CA ARG A 64 -2.94 -14.46 -6.19
C ARG A 64 -3.24 -14.88 -7.63
N LYS A 65 -4.45 -14.61 -8.10
CA LYS A 65 -4.91 -15.00 -9.43
C LYS A 65 -4.74 -13.85 -10.40
N SER A 66 -3.97 -14.08 -11.48
CA SER A 66 -3.84 -13.18 -12.61
C SER A 66 -5.12 -13.12 -13.43
N ARG A 67 -5.23 -12.13 -14.28
CA ARG A 67 -6.21 -12.11 -15.37
C ARG A 67 -5.81 -13.02 -16.54
N ALA A 68 -4.50 -13.26 -16.70
CA ALA A 68 -3.99 -14.21 -17.67
C ALA A 68 -4.34 -15.63 -17.26
N THR A 69 -4.72 -16.44 -18.24
CA THR A 69 -5.08 -17.84 -18.07
C THR A 69 -4.07 -18.74 -18.78
N ASP A 70 -4.02 -19.99 -18.37
CA ASP A 70 -3.32 -21.05 -19.08
C ASP A 70 -4.15 -21.57 -20.27
N LEU A 71 -3.69 -22.68 -20.89
CA LEU A 71 -4.35 -23.30 -22.04
C LEU A 71 -5.70 -23.92 -21.70
N ASP A 72 -5.92 -24.28 -20.44
CA ASP A 72 -7.15 -24.88 -19.93
C ASP A 72 -8.15 -23.81 -19.45
N GLY A 73 -7.75 -22.52 -19.47
CA GLY A 73 -8.56 -21.40 -19.05
C GLY A 73 -8.45 -21.08 -17.55
N ASP A 74 -7.58 -21.76 -16.82
CA ASP A 74 -7.37 -21.51 -15.40
C ASP A 74 -6.50 -20.26 -15.16
N PRO A 75 -6.84 -19.41 -14.17
CA PRO A 75 -6.05 -18.22 -13.86
C PRO A 75 -4.62 -18.57 -13.46
N LEU A 76 -3.66 -17.99 -14.16
CA LEU A 76 -2.24 -18.08 -13.78
C LEU A 76 -1.97 -17.41 -12.43
N PRO A 77 -0.90 -17.79 -11.71
CA PRO A 77 -0.44 -17.02 -10.55
C PRO A 77 -0.06 -15.59 -10.95
N VAL A 78 -0.37 -14.61 -10.11
CA VAL A 78 0.11 -13.22 -10.26
C VAL A 78 1.64 -13.21 -10.38
N SER A 79 2.17 -12.42 -11.32
CA SER A 79 3.62 -12.28 -11.54
C SER A 79 4.03 -10.81 -11.71
N PRO A 80 4.19 -10.06 -10.60
CA PRO A 80 4.42 -8.61 -10.63
C PRO A 80 5.70 -8.20 -11.38
N ALA A 81 6.70 -9.06 -11.40
CA ALA A 81 7.96 -8.80 -12.10
C ALA A 81 7.88 -8.99 -13.63
N SER A 82 6.92 -9.80 -14.11
CA SER A 82 6.86 -10.22 -15.51
C SER A 82 5.64 -9.72 -16.25
N ARG A 83 4.48 -9.64 -15.59
CA ARG A 83 3.21 -9.26 -16.20
C ARG A 83 2.75 -7.88 -15.73
N GLN A 84 2.66 -6.94 -16.68
CA GLN A 84 2.22 -5.57 -16.39
C GLN A 84 0.73 -5.52 -16.05
N GLU A 85 -0.08 -6.34 -16.70
CA GLU A 85 -1.52 -6.41 -16.50
C GLU A 85 -1.94 -6.87 -15.11
N ASP A 86 -1.08 -7.59 -14.40
CA ASP A 86 -1.34 -7.99 -13.02
C ASP A 86 -1.41 -6.79 -12.06
N TRP A 87 -0.72 -5.69 -12.39
CA TRP A 87 -0.78 -4.47 -11.60
C TRP A 87 -2.14 -3.77 -11.64
N ASP A 88 -2.92 -4.02 -12.68
CA ASP A 88 -4.28 -3.48 -12.79
C ASP A 88 -5.21 -4.01 -11.69
N LEU A 89 -4.90 -5.19 -11.14
CA LEU A 89 -5.60 -5.75 -9.98
C LEU A 89 -5.52 -4.81 -8.77
N ILE A 90 -4.43 -4.06 -8.60
CA ILE A 90 -4.30 -3.10 -7.50
C ILE A 90 -5.36 -2.00 -7.63
N LYS A 91 -5.56 -1.46 -8.85
CA LYS A 91 -6.62 -0.46 -9.05
C LYS A 91 -7.99 -1.04 -8.76
N GLU A 92 -8.33 -2.17 -9.37
CA GLU A 92 -9.68 -2.73 -9.36
C GLU A 92 -10.07 -3.39 -8.05
N LYS A 93 -9.09 -4.08 -7.42
CA LYS A 93 -9.33 -4.92 -6.23
C LYS A 93 -8.80 -4.30 -4.94
N VAL A 94 -8.21 -3.09 -5.01
CA VAL A 94 -7.75 -2.37 -3.83
C VAL A 94 -8.22 -0.92 -3.87
N MET A 95 -7.79 -0.12 -4.85
CA MET A 95 -8.08 1.32 -4.87
C MET A 95 -9.58 1.62 -5.02
N ASP A 96 -10.31 0.79 -5.75
CA ASP A 96 -11.74 0.96 -6.04
C ASP A 96 -12.66 0.20 -5.07
N LEU A 97 -12.09 -0.45 -4.03
CA LEU A 97 -12.87 -1.12 -3.00
C LEU A 97 -13.73 -0.16 -2.19
N GLN A 98 -14.90 -0.67 -1.79
CA GLN A 98 -15.86 -0.01 -0.91
C GLN A 98 -16.19 -0.94 0.25
N TYR A 99 -16.14 -0.44 1.45
CA TYR A 99 -16.44 -1.18 2.68
C TYR A 99 -17.70 -0.65 3.34
N PRO A 100 -18.64 -1.49 3.79
CA PRO A 100 -19.83 -1.04 4.50
C PRO A 100 -19.46 -0.38 5.82
N LEU A 101 -20.20 0.68 6.19
CA LEU A 101 -20.10 1.29 7.50
C LEU A 101 -20.87 0.44 8.53
N GLY A 102 -20.29 0.27 9.71
CA GLY A 102 -20.90 -0.48 10.81
C GLY A 102 -21.99 0.29 11.58
N ASP A 103 -22.42 1.46 11.07
CA ASP A 103 -23.45 2.32 11.65
C ASP A 103 -24.91 1.96 11.26
N GLY A 104 -25.08 0.88 10.51
CA GLY A 104 -26.39 0.44 10.03
C GLY A 104 -27.02 1.32 8.94
N SER A 105 -26.32 2.33 8.44
CA SER A 105 -26.84 3.29 7.44
C SER A 105 -26.93 2.74 6.02
N GLY A 106 -26.28 1.60 5.73
CA GLY A 106 -26.13 1.05 4.38
C GLY A 106 -25.13 1.81 3.50
N ARG A 107 -24.47 2.85 4.04
CA ARG A 107 -23.42 3.61 3.35
C ARG A 107 -22.13 2.81 3.30
N THR A 108 -21.25 3.17 2.35
CA THR A 108 -19.91 2.61 2.20
C THR A 108 -18.84 3.68 2.31
N MET A 109 -17.61 3.26 2.64
CA MET A 109 -16.41 4.08 2.62
C MET A 109 -15.39 3.47 1.65
N GLY A 110 -14.90 4.28 0.70
CA GLY A 110 -13.87 3.87 -0.25
C GLY A 110 -12.46 4.05 0.31
N ILE A 111 -11.51 3.39 -0.33
CA ILE A 111 -10.08 3.60 -0.05
C ILE A 111 -9.69 5.02 -0.47
N PHE A 112 -9.26 5.81 0.47
CA PHE A 112 -8.82 7.19 0.24
C PHE A 112 -7.43 7.22 -0.43
N PHE A 113 -6.51 6.39 0.06
CA PHE A 113 -5.14 6.38 -0.43
C PHE A 113 -4.52 4.98 -0.36
N THR A 114 -3.70 4.64 -1.36
CA THR A 114 -3.00 3.36 -1.45
C THR A 114 -1.49 3.58 -1.54
N GLY A 115 -0.76 3.00 -0.59
CA GLY A 115 0.70 2.89 -0.63
C GLY A 115 1.12 1.51 -1.15
N CYS A 116 2.04 1.45 -2.11
CA CYS A 116 2.49 0.19 -2.68
C CYS A 116 4.01 0.08 -2.66
N ASP A 117 4.53 -1.03 -2.15
CA ASP A 117 5.96 -1.31 -2.26
C ASP A 117 6.38 -1.42 -3.72
N SER A 118 7.51 -0.81 -4.06
CA SER A 118 8.09 -0.81 -5.41
C SER A 118 9.50 -1.42 -5.44
N GLY A 119 9.95 -1.95 -4.30
CA GLY A 119 11.26 -2.57 -4.12
C GLY A 119 11.29 -4.06 -4.39
N GLY A 120 12.44 -4.66 -4.12
CA GLY A 120 12.64 -6.10 -4.08
C GLY A 120 13.22 -6.69 -5.35
N ARG A 121 12.50 -7.55 -6.03
CA ARG A 121 13.02 -8.35 -7.15
C ARG A 121 13.24 -7.54 -8.43
N ALA A 122 14.21 -7.98 -9.25
CA ALA A 122 14.41 -7.45 -10.60
C ALA A 122 13.10 -7.49 -11.41
N GLY A 123 12.80 -6.42 -12.12
CA GLY A 123 11.58 -6.26 -12.91
C GLY A 123 10.37 -5.66 -12.16
N VAL A 124 10.28 -5.80 -10.84
CA VAL A 124 9.16 -5.24 -10.05
C VAL A 124 9.16 -3.71 -10.13
N THR A 125 10.30 -3.08 -9.91
CA THR A 125 10.42 -1.62 -9.93
C THR A 125 9.97 -1.01 -11.26
N ASP A 126 10.38 -1.59 -12.38
CA ASP A 126 10.01 -1.09 -13.71
C ASP A 126 8.51 -1.21 -13.95
N ARG A 127 7.90 -2.34 -13.54
CA ARG A 127 6.46 -2.54 -13.65
C ARG A 127 5.66 -1.61 -12.74
N ALA A 128 6.14 -1.40 -11.51
CA ALA A 128 5.56 -0.43 -10.58
C ALA A 128 5.55 0.99 -11.16
N TYR A 129 6.66 1.40 -11.81
CA TYR A 129 6.76 2.71 -12.45
C TYR A 129 5.84 2.84 -13.67
N GLN A 130 5.72 1.79 -14.48
CA GLN A 130 4.78 1.76 -15.61
C GLN A 130 3.33 1.86 -15.11
N PHE A 131 2.99 1.15 -14.02
CA PHE A 131 1.67 1.23 -13.40
C PHE A 131 1.38 2.64 -12.85
N TYR A 132 2.34 3.27 -12.16
CA TYR A 132 2.16 4.63 -11.69
C TYR A 132 1.89 5.60 -12.85
N ARG A 133 2.67 5.50 -13.96
CA ARG A 133 2.44 6.34 -15.16
C ARG A 133 1.08 6.09 -15.79
N LYS A 134 0.59 4.84 -15.78
CA LYS A 134 -0.79 4.52 -16.21
C LYS A 134 -1.80 5.24 -15.33
N LEU A 135 -1.71 5.10 -14.01
CA LEU A 135 -2.60 5.80 -13.07
C LEU A 135 -2.56 7.32 -13.24
N HIS A 136 -1.39 7.88 -13.53
CA HIS A 136 -1.24 9.32 -13.79
C HIS A 136 -2.02 9.75 -15.04
N ARG A 137 -1.89 9.02 -16.14
CA ARG A 137 -2.66 9.29 -17.37
C ARG A 137 -4.18 9.15 -17.18
N GLU A 138 -4.59 8.26 -16.29
CA GLU A 138 -6.00 8.01 -15.95
C GLU A 138 -6.55 8.98 -14.87
N GLY A 139 -5.75 9.92 -14.36
CA GLY A 139 -6.15 10.85 -13.30
C GLY A 139 -6.23 10.24 -11.90
N ASN A 140 -5.72 9.02 -11.69
CA ASN A 140 -5.81 8.29 -10.42
C ASN A 140 -4.56 8.38 -9.54
N ALA A 141 -3.48 9.01 -10.00
CA ALA A 141 -2.20 9.04 -9.29
C ALA A 141 -2.24 9.79 -7.95
N ALA A 142 -3.19 10.70 -7.75
CA ALA A 142 -3.35 11.41 -6.48
C ALA A 142 -3.69 10.49 -5.30
N ARG A 143 -4.33 9.35 -5.60
CA ARG A 143 -4.75 8.33 -4.60
C ARG A 143 -3.75 7.19 -4.44
N PHE A 144 -2.58 7.30 -5.06
CA PHE A 144 -1.60 6.21 -5.07
C PHE A 144 -0.17 6.71 -4.89
N ARG A 145 0.65 5.98 -4.14
CA ARG A 145 2.07 6.28 -3.96
C ARG A 145 2.91 5.01 -3.95
N LEU A 146 3.98 5.02 -4.73
CA LEU A 146 5.02 4.02 -4.60
C LEU A 146 5.88 4.30 -3.38
N ILE A 147 6.20 3.25 -2.62
CA ILE A 147 6.97 3.31 -1.39
C ILE A 147 8.20 2.43 -1.54
N LYS A 148 9.31 2.83 -0.93
CA LYS A 148 10.53 2.03 -0.87
C LYS A 148 11.27 2.27 0.43
N GLY A 149 11.76 1.21 1.06
CA GLY A 149 12.67 1.31 2.20
C GLY A 149 14.00 1.95 1.80
N ALA A 150 14.49 2.90 2.61
CA ALA A 150 15.81 3.46 2.43
C ALA A 150 16.87 2.49 2.97
N SER A 151 17.95 2.29 2.20
CA SER A 151 19.07 1.45 2.62
C SER A 151 20.06 2.15 3.56
N ASN A 152 20.03 3.49 3.59
CA ASN A 152 20.91 4.29 4.45
C ASN A 152 20.23 4.55 5.81
N PRO A 153 20.83 4.13 6.94
CA PRO A 153 20.29 4.38 8.28
C PRO A 153 20.12 5.87 8.64
N SER A 154 20.95 6.74 8.04
CA SER A 154 20.87 8.20 8.24
C SER A 154 19.84 8.90 7.35
N HIS A 155 19.03 8.12 6.61
CA HIS A 155 17.96 8.70 5.79
C HIS A 155 16.90 9.35 6.69
N PRO A 156 16.34 10.51 6.32
CA PRO A 156 15.21 11.09 7.04
C PRO A 156 14.05 10.09 7.15
N ARG A 157 13.25 10.21 8.20
CA ARG A 157 12.10 9.34 8.44
C ARG A 157 11.26 9.09 7.18
N THR A 158 11.02 10.16 6.41
CA THR A 158 10.40 10.08 5.09
C THR A 158 11.00 11.12 4.16
N ARG A 159 11.11 10.78 2.86
CA ARG A 159 11.53 11.70 1.80
C ARG A 159 10.94 11.30 0.47
N THR A 160 10.41 12.27 -0.28
CA THR A 160 10.05 12.02 -1.70
C THR A 160 11.29 12.14 -2.57
N SER A 161 11.53 11.14 -3.41
CA SER A 161 12.57 11.14 -4.45
C SER A 161 11.92 10.95 -5.83
N TYR A 162 12.67 11.28 -6.88
CA TYR A 162 12.22 11.15 -8.26
C TYR A 162 13.27 10.34 -9.04
N PRO A 163 13.20 9.00 -8.98
CA PRO A 163 14.24 8.11 -9.51
C PRO A 163 14.42 8.18 -11.03
N ASP A 164 13.40 8.61 -11.76
CA ASP A 164 13.44 8.81 -13.20
C ASP A 164 14.24 10.05 -13.65
N ASN A 165 14.72 10.86 -12.70
CA ASN A 165 15.65 11.97 -12.95
C ASN A 165 17.13 11.64 -12.68
N SER A 166 17.46 10.43 -12.30
CA SER A 166 18.80 10.04 -11.84
C SER A 166 19.93 10.12 -12.87
N GLY A 167 19.64 10.45 -14.13
CA GLY A 167 20.65 10.62 -15.20
C GLY A 167 20.85 12.06 -15.66
N LYS A 168 20.18 13.06 -15.05
CA LYS A 168 20.25 14.45 -15.47
C LYS A 168 21.30 15.23 -14.68
N SER A 169 22.04 16.14 -15.35
CA SER A 169 23.02 17.01 -14.69
C SER A 169 22.34 17.88 -13.61
N ASN A 170 23.10 18.27 -12.57
CA ASN A 170 22.60 19.07 -11.44
C ASN A 170 21.85 20.35 -11.85
N ALA A 171 22.17 20.97 -12.97
CA ALA A 171 21.52 22.18 -13.47
C ALA A 171 20.10 21.94 -13.97
N SER A 172 19.78 20.72 -14.45
CA SER A 172 18.44 20.35 -14.90
C SER A 172 17.56 19.75 -13.80
N LEU A 173 18.15 19.37 -12.65
CA LEU A 173 17.41 18.80 -11.51
C LEU A 173 16.44 19.79 -10.87
N HIS A 174 16.73 21.10 -10.91
CA HIS A 174 15.84 22.14 -10.40
C HIS A 174 14.67 22.47 -11.35
N ALA A 175 14.81 22.17 -12.63
CA ALA A 175 13.83 22.53 -13.65
C ALA A 175 12.86 21.39 -14.03
N ALA A 176 13.22 20.15 -13.76
CA ALA A 176 12.39 18.99 -14.14
C ALA A 176 12.25 18.03 -12.96
N ARG A 177 11.14 18.14 -12.24
CA ARG A 177 10.69 17.01 -11.39
C ARG A 177 10.44 15.82 -12.31
N GLY A 178 10.90 14.63 -11.90
CA GLY A 178 10.51 13.39 -12.56
C GLY A 178 9.02 13.12 -12.39
N ASP A 179 8.51 12.25 -13.23
CA ASP A 179 7.08 11.92 -13.25
C ASP A 179 6.67 10.99 -12.10
N ILE A 180 7.64 10.32 -11.46
CA ILE A 180 7.37 9.28 -10.43
C ILE A 180 7.82 9.77 -9.05
N PRO A 181 6.90 10.27 -8.22
CA PRO A 181 7.19 10.58 -6.83
C PRO A 181 7.25 9.30 -6.00
N LEU A 182 8.45 8.85 -5.65
CA LEU A 182 8.71 7.70 -4.81
C LEU A 182 8.88 8.15 -3.35
N LEU A 183 8.07 7.60 -2.45
CA LEU A 183 8.21 7.84 -1.02
C LEU A 183 9.28 6.89 -0.45
N MET A 184 10.43 7.45 -0.12
CA MET A 184 11.47 6.74 0.62
C MET A 184 11.15 6.79 2.11
N ILE A 185 11.22 5.65 2.81
CA ILE A 185 10.96 5.56 4.25
C ILE A 185 12.16 4.95 4.97
N ASN A 186 12.54 5.52 6.11
CA ASN A 186 13.51 4.93 7.02
C ASN A 186 12.80 3.85 7.86
N THR A 187 12.87 2.61 7.40
CA THR A 187 12.16 1.49 8.03
C THR A 187 12.63 1.19 9.46
N ASN A 188 13.90 1.47 9.78
CA ASN A 188 14.44 1.26 11.13
C ASN A 188 13.83 2.28 12.10
N GLU A 189 13.90 3.57 11.77
CA GLU A 189 13.33 4.63 12.59
C GLU A 189 11.82 4.47 12.80
N LEU A 190 11.10 4.04 11.75
CA LEU A 190 9.66 3.78 11.87
C LEU A 190 9.36 2.59 12.77
N LYS A 191 10.13 1.50 12.70
CA LYS A 191 9.97 0.33 13.59
C LYS A 191 10.26 0.69 15.03
N ASP A 192 11.34 1.44 15.28
CA ASP A 192 11.71 1.89 16.62
C ASP A 192 10.63 2.78 17.26
N SER A 193 9.87 3.53 16.45
CA SER A 193 8.76 4.35 16.93
C SER A 193 7.49 3.56 17.29
N LEU A 194 7.42 2.29 16.92
CA LEU A 194 6.30 1.39 17.24
C LEU A 194 6.58 0.44 18.42
N SER A 195 7.83 0.42 18.91
CA SER A 195 8.27 -0.39 20.05
C SER A 195 8.17 0.37 21.36
#